data_438dfe8fb9354f37c4b2e0afd0f0bf0f
#
_entry.id   438dfe8fb9354f37c4b2e0afd0f0bf0f
#
_cell.length_a   1.000
_cell.length_b   1.000
_cell.length_c   1.000
_cell.angle_alpha   90.00
_cell.angle_beta   90.00
_cell.angle_gamma   90.00
#
_symmetry.space_group_name_H-M   'P 1'
#
loop_
_entity.id
_entity.type
_entity.pdbx_description
1 polymer ?
#
loop_
_entity_poly.entity_id
_entity_poly.type
_entity_poly.pdbx_seq_one_letter_code
_entity_poly.pdbx_strand_id
1 'polypeptide(L)'
;MAPSASNLPGGTRRPYFGWWLVVSGFLIMGTCYTTMVSGMSLFQPHIVEDLGITVGTYNMANSMSTLVSIIGSLVIGNVVDRVDGRILGGFSVAITAAALIGFAYVGAAWQLFLLFAIDGLVIVAGTRLLISIVLTNWFTLKQGLAVAVALSGSGFGGAIFSPAVSGLIAAVGWRASFMVLAAVCFIIAFPITVAVFYSRPADKGLEPYGAAEAAGAAAASEKRAGDVPVDVEVPWAHVWRHPSFWLMVAGFMVMGVINGAAIPNSITNMTSVTVEGQKIVTGGHDMVYASSIYSFNMIVVLVSKIATGWMYDRFGVRTGIIVGSAACLIGSVGLCFASTMWGPVVSAIFFGFGTCMGTVAPSLVAVRCYGAKDVGRITGWLTSLEMLGYAFGTMLSGSLFDAFHSFVPMWMINIAGSVLMLVLLLAAAPAARALVDKIRQETQVA
;
A
#
# COMPACT_ATOMS: atom_id res chain seq x y z
N MET A 1 9.78 -28.28 39.94
CA MET A 1 10.64 -27.10 40.18
C MET A 1 11.77 -27.13 39.17
N ALA A 2 11.67 -26.37 38.10
CA ALA A 2 12.74 -26.13 37.13
C ALA A 2 13.29 -24.72 37.40
N PRO A 3 14.63 -24.51 37.44
CA PRO A 3 15.20 -23.23 37.84
C PRO A 3 15.00 -22.17 36.74
N SER A 4 14.52 -21.01 37.16
CA SER A 4 14.41 -19.79 36.37
C SER A 4 15.79 -19.35 35.84
N ALA A 5 15.98 -19.39 34.54
CA ALA A 5 17.15 -18.84 33.88
C ALA A 5 17.05 -17.30 33.74
N SER A 6 17.11 -16.62 34.88
CA SER A 6 17.25 -15.15 34.89
C SER A 6 18.30 -14.81 35.94
N ASN A 7 19.58 -14.73 35.55
CA ASN A 7 20.62 -13.88 36.15
C ASN A 7 22.01 -14.41 35.76
N LEU A 8 22.46 -14.04 34.52
CA LEU A 8 23.88 -14.01 34.21
C LEU A 8 24.23 -12.55 33.84
N PRO A 9 25.13 -11.90 34.56
CA PRO A 9 25.60 -10.56 34.25
C PRO A 9 26.63 -10.64 33.11
N GLY A 10 26.42 -9.86 32.04
CA GLY A 10 27.47 -9.58 31.08
C GLY A 10 27.38 -10.24 29.68
N GLY A 11 26.29 -10.89 29.30
CA GLY A 11 26.10 -11.38 27.93
C GLY A 11 25.52 -10.28 27.03
N THR A 12 26.17 -9.97 25.90
CA THR A 12 25.58 -9.20 24.81
C THR A 12 24.23 -9.82 24.45
N ARG A 13 23.11 -9.15 24.83
CA ARG A 13 21.75 -9.63 24.52
C ARG A 13 21.65 -9.69 23.00
N ARG A 14 21.73 -10.88 22.43
CA ARG A 14 21.46 -11.08 21.01
C ARG A 14 20.05 -10.53 20.72
N PRO A 15 19.88 -9.68 19.69
CA PRO A 15 18.57 -9.16 19.38
C PRO A 15 17.61 -10.33 19.11
N TYR A 16 16.37 -10.21 19.58
CA TYR A 16 15.34 -11.22 19.33
C TYR A 16 15.24 -11.50 17.83
N PHE A 17 15.18 -12.79 17.45
CA PHE A 17 15.23 -13.20 16.05
C PHE A 17 14.14 -12.55 15.19
N GLY A 18 12.98 -12.25 15.75
CA GLY A 18 11.88 -11.55 15.06
C GLY A 18 12.27 -10.23 14.41
N TRP A 19 13.29 -9.51 14.93
CA TRP A 19 13.77 -8.28 14.30
C TRP A 19 14.46 -8.53 12.95
N TRP A 20 15.04 -9.69 12.73
CA TRP A 20 15.57 -10.08 11.42
C TRP A 20 14.46 -10.29 10.39
N LEU A 21 13.27 -10.76 10.82
CA LEU A 21 12.10 -10.80 9.95
C LEU A 21 11.62 -9.40 9.58
N VAL A 22 11.68 -8.44 10.50
CA VAL A 22 11.34 -7.04 10.22
C VAL A 22 12.29 -6.47 9.16
N VAL A 23 13.60 -6.69 9.29
CA VAL A 23 14.60 -6.28 8.31
C VAL A 23 14.36 -6.97 6.95
N SER A 24 14.09 -8.27 6.96
CA SER A 24 13.77 -9.04 5.75
C SER A 24 12.52 -8.50 5.06
N GLY A 25 11.45 -8.25 5.80
CA GLY A 25 10.23 -7.64 5.29
C GLY A 25 10.47 -6.25 4.71
N PHE A 26 11.29 -5.42 5.38
CA PHE A 26 11.69 -4.10 4.89
C PHE A 26 12.43 -4.19 3.55
N LEU A 27 13.36 -5.14 3.41
CA LEU A 27 14.11 -5.34 2.17
C LEU A 27 13.22 -5.87 1.03
N ILE A 28 12.30 -6.81 1.32
CA ILE A 28 11.35 -7.31 0.32
C ILE A 28 10.44 -6.16 -0.16
N MET A 29 9.94 -5.34 0.76
CA MET A 29 9.13 -4.19 0.41
C MET A 29 9.93 -3.13 -0.36
N GLY A 30 11.17 -2.91 0.02
CA GLY A 30 12.06 -1.93 -0.62
C GLY A 30 12.55 -2.34 -2.01
N THR A 31 12.68 -3.64 -2.29
CA THR A 31 13.14 -4.15 -3.58
C THR A 31 11.98 -4.65 -4.45
N CYS A 32 11.37 -5.78 -4.10
CA CYS A 32 10.36 -6.44 -4.94
C CYS A 32 9.09 -5.60 -5.09
N TYR A 33 8.47 -5.19 -3.98
CA TYR A 33 7.24 -4.39 -4.04
C TYR A 33 7.46 -3.04 -4.71
N THR A 34 8.54 -2.35 -4.36
CA THR A 34 8.84 -1.04 -4.95
C THR A 34 9.03 -1.12 -6.45
N THR A 35 9.77 -2.10 -6.95
CA THR A 35 10.02 -2.24 -8.39
C THR A 35 8.72 -2.51 -9.15
N MET A 36 7.86 -3.40 -8.63
CA MET A 36 6.64 -3.81 -9.32
C MET A 36 5.49 -2.80 -9.21
N VAL A 37 5.38 -2.06 -8.13
CA VAL A 37 4.27 -1.10 -7.94
C VAL A 37 4.71 0.31 -8.29
N SER A 38 5.75 0.81 -7.63
CA SER A 38 6.15 2.21 -7.77
C SER A 38 7.09 2.43 -8.96
N GLY A 39 7.94 1.45 -9.27
CA GLY A 39 8.92 1.53 -10.34
C GLY A 39 8.30 1.48 -11.74
N MET A 40 7.17 0.80 -11.92
CA MET A 40 6.53 0.63 -13.23
C MET A 40 6.14 1.95 -13.91
N SER A 41 5.88 3.01 -13.13
CA SER A 41 5.61 4.34 -13.70
C SER A 41 6.81 4.95 -14.45
N LEU A 42 8.06 4.57 -14.08
CA LEU A 42 9.28 5.01 -14.77
C LEU A 42 9.44 4.32 -16.14
N PHE A 43 8.96 3.10 -16.27
CA PHE A 43 9.04 2.32 -17.49
C PHE A 43 7.90 2.59 -18.47
N GLN A 44 6.76 3.10 -17.99
CA GLN A 44 5.56 3.32 -18.80
C GLN A 44 5.83 4.09 -20.12
N PRO A 45 6.51 5.28 -20.13
CA PRO A 45 6.74 6.00 -21.37
C PRO A 45 7.54 5.19 -22.40
N HIS A 46 8.56 4.47 -21.91
CA HIS A 46 9.45 3.68 -22.76
C HIS A 46 8.77 2.43 -23.33
N ILE A 47 7.95 1.74 -22.54
CA ILE A 47 7.21 0.55 -22.98
C ILE A 47 6.13 0.95 -24.00
N VAL A 48 5.40 2.04 -23.76
CA VAL A 48 4.37 2.58 -24.65
C VAL A 48 4.99 2.94 -26.01
N GLU A 49 6.11 3.64 -26.00
CA GLU A 49 6.83 4.04 -27.22
C GLU A 49 7.37 2.84 -27.99
N ASP A 50 8.05 1.90 -27.34
CA ASP A 50 8.74 0.79 -27.99
C ASP A 50 7.78 -0.28 -28.55
N LEU A 51 6.65 -0.50 -27.88
CA LEU A 51 5.62 -1.44 -28.33
C LEU A 51 4.59 -0.79 -29.28
N GLY A 52 4.61 0.52 -29.47
CA GLY A 52 3.62 1.24 -30.27
C GLY A 52 2.18 1.09 -29.74
N ILE A 53 2.02 0.97 -28.43
CA ILE A 53 0.70 0.84 -27.77
C ILE A 53 0.25 2.18 -27.19
N THR A 54 -1.04 2.27 -26.84
CA THR A 54 -1.56 3.47 -26.17
C THR A 54 -1.32 3.42 -24.66
N VAL A 55 -1.36 4.59 -24.01
CA VAL A 55 -1.29 4.69 -22.53
C VAL A 55 -2.47 3.96 -21.88
N GLY A 56 -3.64 3.99 -22.54
CA GLY A 56 -4.83 3.24 -22.11
C GLY A 56 -4.59 1.74 -22.08
N THR A 57 -3.99 1.19 -23.15
CA THR A 57 -3.65 -0.25 -23.23
C THR A 57 -2.69 -0.65 -22.11
N TYR A 58 -1.63 0.15 -21.85
CA TYR A 58 -0.71 -0.09 -20.73
C TYR A 58 -1.43 -0.05 -19.38
N ASN A 59 -2.26 0.96 -19.14
CA ASN A 59 -3.00 1.12 -17.89
C ASN A 59 -4.04 0.02 -17.69
N MET A 60 -4.69 -0.45 -18.75
CA MET A 60 -5.56 -1.63 -18.68
C MET A 60 -4.79 -2.88 -18.26
N ALA A 61 -3.60 -3.12 -18.82
CA ALA A 61 -2.73 -4.21 -18.43
C ALA A 61 -2.27 -4.08 -16.95
N ASN A 62 -1.86 -2.89 -16.53
CA ASN A 62 -1.48 -2.63 -15.14
C ASN A 62 -2.65 -2.83 -14.16
N SER A 63 -3.88 -2.46 -14.54
CA SER A 63 -5.09 -2.70 -13.73
C SER A 63 -5.35 -4.19 -13.49
N MET A 64 -4.93 -5.07 -14.41
CA MET A 64 -5.02 -6.52 -14.25
C MET A 64 -4.23 -7.00 -13.02
N SER A 65 -3.06 -6.40 -12.75
CA SER A 65 -2.28 -6.70 -11.52
C SER A 65 -3.14 -6.47 -10.26
N THR A 66 -3.83 -5.34 -10.18
CA THR A 66 -4.68 -5.00 -9.02
C THR A 66 -5.89 -5.94 -8.92
N LEU A 67 -6.57 -6.24 -10.04
CA LEU A 67 -7.73 -7.14 -10.05
C LEU A 67 -7.34 -8.55 -9.62
N VAL A 68 -6.24 -9.07 -10.14
CA VAL A 68 -5.71 -10.39 -9.75
C VAL A 68 -5.26 -10.39 -8.29
N SER A 69 -4.69 -9.29 -7.79
CA SER A 69 -4.33 -9.14 -6.38
C SER A 69 -5.53 -9.26 -5.44
N ILE A 70 -6.69 -8.70 -5.80
CA ILE A 70 -7.92 -8.83 -5.01
C ILE A 70 -8.33 -10.31 -4.91
N ILE A 71 -8.38 -11.00 -6.03
CA ILE A 71 -8.72 -12.43 -6.08
C ILE A 71 -7.67 -13.26 -5.34
N GLY A 72 -6.39 -12.98 -5.60
CA GLY A 72 -5.26 -13.65 -4.97
C GLY A 72 -5.25 -13.54 -3.45
N SER A 73 -5.67 -12.38 -2.89
CA SER A 73 -5.72 -12.17 -1.45
C SER A 73 -6.69 -13.14 -0.73
N LEU A 74 -7.80 -13.50 -1.38
CA LEU A 74 -8.78 -14.43 -0.83
C LEU A 74 -8.24 -15.89 -0.79
N VAL A 75 -7.42 -16.24 -1.78
CA VAL A 75 -6.82 -17.58 -1.88
C VAL A 75 -5.62 -17.70 -0.94
N ILE A 76 -4.75 -16.71 -0.96
CA ILE A 76 -3.47 -16.74 -0.23
C ILE A 76 -3.67 -16.69 1.27
N GLY A 77 -4.69 -15.99 1.78
CA GLY A 77 -5.04 -16.02 3.19
C GLY A 77 -5.16 -17.43 3.75
N ASN A 78 -5.75 -18.36 2.97
CA ASN A 78 -5.88 -19.77 3.35
C ASN A 78 -4.59 -20.60 3.14
N VAL A 79 -3.73 -20.18 2.23
CA VAL A 79 -2.47 -20.88 1.89
C VAL A 79 -1.38 -20.55 2.91
N VAL A 80 -1.29 -19.29 3.38
CA VAL A 80 -0.29 -18.84 4.35
C VAL A 80 -0.33 -19.61 5.66
N ASP A 81 -1.51 -20.11 6.08
CA ASP A 81 -1.65 -20.91 7.30
C ASP A 81 -1.12 -22.35 7.15
N ARG A 82 -0.99 -22.85 5.90
CA ARG A 82 -0.64 -24.24 5.58
C ARG A 82 0.77 -24.41 5.03
N VAL A 83 1.36 -23.36 4.47
CA VAL A 83 2.67 -23.40 3.82
C VAL A 83 3.66 -22.56 4.61
N ASP A 84 4.89 -23.06 4.77
CA ASP A 84 5.96 -22.32 5.43
C ASP A 84 6.23 -20.98 4.69
N GLY A 85 6.30 -19.88 5.44
CA GLY A 85 6.55 -18.54 4.91
C GLY A 85 7.84 -18.42 4.10
N ARG A 86 8.85 -19.26 4.39
CA ARG A 86 10.09 -19.33 3.61
C ARG A 86 9.85 -19.85 2.19
N ILE A 87 9.03 -20.86 2.06
CA ILE A 87 8.69 -21.45 0.74
C ILE A 87 7.82 -20.49 -0.03
N LEU A 88 6.76 -19.96 0.60
CA LEU A 88 5.84 -19.04 -0.05
C LEU A 88 6.52 -17.73 -0.43
N GLY A 89 7.29 -17.13 0.48
CA GLY A 89 8.04 -15.91 0.23
C GLY A 89 9.16 -16.09 -0.79
N GLY A 90 9.95 -17.16 -0.67
CA GLY A 90 11.01 -17.50 -1.63
C GLY A 90 10.46 -17.73 -3.04
N PHE A 91 9.39 -18.50 -3.17
CA PHE A 91 8.71 -18.72 -4.45
C PHE A 91 8.18 -17.41 -5.05
N SER A 92 7.59 -16.55 -4.22
CA SER A 92 7.10 -15.24 -4.66
C SER A 92 8.24 -14.36 -5.17
N VAL A 93 9.37 -14.27 -4.45
CA VAL A 93 10.54 -13.51 -4.91
C VAL A 93 11.11 -14.07 -6.22
N ALA A 94 11.17 -15.40 -6.36
CA ALA A 94 11.65 -16.04 -7.58
C ALA A 94 10.74 -15.73 -8.78
N ILE A 95 9.42 -15.78 -8.60
CA ILE A 95 8.47 -15.43 -9.66
C ILE A 95 8.53 -13.92 -9.96
N THR A 96 8.70 -13.05 -8.95
CA THR A 96 8.90 -11.61 -9.18
C THR A 96 10.12 -11.37 -10.07
N ALA A 97 11.25 -12.02 -9.79
CA ALA A 97 12.43 -11.90 -10.61
C ALA A 97 12.20 -12.45 -12.04
N ALA A 98 11.51 -13.57 -12.16
CA ALA A 98 11.14 -14.14 -13.46
C ALA A 98 10.19 -13.23 -14.25
N ALA A 99 9.22 -12.60 -13.60
CA ALA A 99 8.32 -11.63 -14.22
C ALA A 99 9.08 -10.39 -14.71
N LEU A 100 10.03 -9.87 -13.91
CA LEU A 100 10.89 -8.76 -14.34
C LEU A 100 11.72 -9.12 -15.57
N ILE A 101 12.27 -10.33 -15.63
CA ILE A 101 12.93 -10.83 -16.85
C ILE A 101 11.91 -10.91 -18.00
N GLY A 102 10.70 -11.37 -17.75
CA GLY A 102 9.63 -11.39 -18.74
C GLY A 102 9.33 -9.99 -19.30
N PHE A 103 9.26 -8.96 -18.46
CA PHE A 103 9.09 -7.57 -18.89
C PHE A 103 10.23 -7.10 -19.79
N ALA A 104 11.47 -7.55 -19.57
CA ALA A 104 12.60 -7.22 -20.43
C ALA A 104 12.44 -7.73 -21.88
N TYR A 105 11.74 -8.86 -22.07
CA TYR A 105 11.52 -9.51 -23.37
C TYR A 105 10.13 -9.27 -23.97
N VAL A 106 9.34 -8.37 -23.37
CA VAL A 106 8.00 -8.07 -23.89
C VAL A 106 8.08 -7.49 -25.29
N GLY A 107 7.28 -8.03 -26.20
CA GLY A 107 7.21 -7.60 -27.61
C GLY A 107 5.78 -7.42 -28.11
N ALA A 108 4.76 -7.69 -27.27
CA ALA A 108 3.36 -7.55 -27.64
C ALA A 108 2.48 -7.19 -26.44
N ALA A 109 1.39 -6.46 -26.69
CA ALA A 109 0.48 -6.00 -25.65
C ALA A 109 -0.07 -7.13 -24.77
N TRP A 110 -0.47 -8.29 -25.35
CA TRP A 110 -1.02 -9.40 -24.59
C TRP A 110 -0.05 -9.98 -23.54
N GLN A 111 1.26 -9.88 -23.79
CA GLN A 111 2.29 -10.31 -22.84
C GLN A 111 2.31 -9.40 -21.60
N LEU A 112 2.04 -8.10 -21.77
CA LEU A 112 1.90 -7.17 -20.64
C LEU A 112 0.74 -7.58 -19.73
N PHE A 113 -0.42 -7.94 -20.30
CA PHE A 113 -1.57 -8.40 -19.51
C PHE A 113 -1.22 -9.65 -18.69
N LEU A 114 -0.51 -10.61 -19.31
CA LEU A 114 -0.07 -11.82 -18.62
C LEU A 114 0.93 -11.52 -17.50
N LEU A 115 1.93 -10.69 -17.78
CA LEU A 115 2.97 -10.35 -16.81
C LEU A 115 2.41 -9.54 -15.63
N PHE A 116 1.52 -8.59 -15.88
CA PHE A 116 0.83 -7.87 -14.81
C PHE A 116 -0.13 -8.77 -14.02
N ALA A 117 -0.78 -9.76 -14.64
CA ALA A 117 -1.57 -10.74 -13.90
C ALA A 117 -0.71 -11.61 -12.97
N ILE A 118 0.44 -12.06 -13.45
CA ILE A 118 1.43 -12.80 -12.63
C ILE A 118 1.93 -11.90 -11.49
N ASP A 119 2.27 -10.66 -11.79
CA ASP A 119 2.70 -9.66 -10.81
C ASP A 119 1.66 -9.47 -9.70
N GLY A 120 0.38 -9.30 -10.05
CA GLY A 120 -0.71 -9.16 -9.10
C GLY A 120 -0.84 -10.32 -8.13
N LEU A 121 -0.68 -11.56 -8.61
CA LEU A 121 -0.71 -12.74 -7.77
C LEU A 121 0.48 -12.79 -6.79
N VAL A 122 1.66 -12.44 -7.27
CA VAL A 122 2.91 -12.52 -6.51
C VAL A 122 3.03 -11.41 -5.47
N ILE A 123 2.60 -10.18 -5.81
CA ILE A 123 2.60 -9.05 -4.87
C ILE A 123 1.81 -9.40 -3.61
N VAL A 124 0.65 -10.02 -3.75
CA VAL A 124 -0.15 -10.41 -2.58
C VAL A 124 0.50 -11.57 -1.83
N ALA A 125 0.98 -12.57 -2.56
CA ALA A 125 1.52 -13.80 -1.97
C ALA A 125 2.81 -13.60 -1.20
N GLY A 126 3.68 -12.72 -1.68
CA GLY A 126 5.07 -12.63 -1.20
C GLY A 126 5.43 -11.35 -0.48
N THR A 127 4.56 -10.34 -0.50
CA THR A 127 4.92 -9.04 0.08
C THR A 127 3.99 -8.63 1.23
N ARG A 128 3.13 -7.68 1.01
CA ARG A 128 2.37 -6.97 2.04
C ARG A 128 1.58 -7.90 2.98
N LEU A 129 0.84 -8.86 2.43
CA LEU A 129 -0.02 -9.75 3.23
C LEU A 129 0.81 -10.74 4.03
N LEU A 130 1.74 -11.44 3.37
CA LEU A 130 2.62 -12.42 4.01
C LEU A 130 3.45 -11.79 5.13
N ILE A 131 4.08 -10.63 4.87
CA ILE A 131 4.90 -9.90 5.85
C ILE A 131 4.03 -9.55 7.07
N SER A 132 2.83 -9.03 6.86
CA SER A 132 1.94 -8.66 7.94
C SER A 132 1.54 -9.86 8.78
N ILE A 133 1.15 -10.98 8.17
CA ILE A 133 0.75 -12.20 8.89
C ILE A 133 1.91 -12.79 9.69
N VAL A 134 3.08 -12.95 9.06
CA VAL A 134 4.26 -13.51 9.73
C VAL A 134 4.68 -12.65 10.91
N LEU A 135 4.78 -11.33 10.75
CA LEU A 135 5.14 -10.44 11.86
C LEU A 135 4.09 -10.42 12.98
N THR A 136 2.82 -10.58 12.64
CA THR A 136 1.75 -10.72 13.63
C THR A 136 1.92 -11.97 14.50
N ASN A 137 2.37 -13.08 13.92
CA ASN A 137 2.65 -14.31 14.64
C ASN A 137 3.90 -14.20 15.55
N TRP A 138 4.90 -13.39 15.14
CA TRP A 138 6.17 -13.24 15.86
C TRP A 138 6.15 -12.19 16.98
N PHE A 139 5.25 -11.21 16.92
CA PHE A 139 5.19 -10.09 17.85
C PHE A 139 3.82 -10.00 18.52
N THR A 140 3.78 -10.20 19.83
CA THR A 140 2.62 -9.88 20.66
C THR A 140 2.74 -8.46 21.19
N LEU A 141 3.94 -8.08 21.65
CA LEU A 141 4.27 -6.71 22.05
C LEU A 141 4.93 -5.98 20.88
N LYS A 142 4.59 -4.69 20.66
CA LYS A 142 5.11 -3.85 19.56
C LYS A 142 4.80 -4.37 18.15
N GLN A 143 3.76 -5.19 17.99
CA GLN A 143 3.32 -5.76 16.73
C GLN A 143 3.11 -4.68 15.64
N GLY A 144 2.37 -3.61 15.97
CA GLY A 144 2.12 -2.50 15.05
C GLY A 144 3.41 -1.81 14.57
N LEU A 145 4.38 -1.63 15.48
CA LEU A 145 5.69 -1.06 15.15
C LEU A 145 6.48 -1.97 14.19
N ALA A 146 6.53 -3.27 14.47
CA ALA A 146 7.24 -4.24 13.65
C ALA A 146 6.69 -4.29 12.22
N VAL A 147 5.36 -4.35 12.07
CA VAL A 147 4.69 -4.32 10.77
C VAL A 147 4.90 -2.97 10.06
N ALA A 148 4.75 -1.85 10.77
CA ALA A 148 4.94 -0.52 10.18
C ALA A 148 6.37 -0.33 9.67
N VAL A 149 7.38 -0.73 10.44
CA VAL A 149 8.79 -0.65 10.01
C VAL A 149 9.04 -1.52 8.79
N ALA A 150 8.57 -2.77 8.78
CA ALA A 150 8.74 -3.65 7.62
C ALA A 150 8.08 -3.08 6.35
N LEU A 151 6.84 -2.61 6.46
CA LEU A 151 6.10 -2.05 5.31
C LEU A 151 6.63 -0.68 4.87
N SER A 152 7.33 0.06 5.73
CA SER A 152 7.95 1.33 5.36
C SER A 152 9.10 1.18 4.35
N GLY A 153 9.61 -0.04 4.19
CA GLY A 153 10.59 -0.39 3.16
C GLY A 153 10.15 0.05 1.75
N SER A 154 8.84 0.04 1.44
CA SER A 154 8.34 0.50 0.13
C SER A 154 8.58 2.00 -0.12
N GLY A 155 8.40 2.84 0.88
CA GLY A 155 8.67 4.28 0.76
C GLY A 155 10.17 4.56 0.64
N PHE A 156 10.98 3.92 1.48
CA PHE A 156 12.43 4.02 1.43
C PHE A 156 13.00 3.50 0.10
N GLY A 157 12.53 2.33 -0.34
CA GLY A 157 12.89 1.77 -1.63
C GLY A 157 12.52 2.71 -2.77
N GLY A 158 11.29 3.22 -2.82
CA GLY A 158 10.83 4.15 -3.86
C GLY A 158 11.68 5.42 -3.92
N ALA A 159 12.08 5.95 -2.78
CA ALA A 159 12.93 7.14 -2.73
C ALA A 159 14.32 6.91 -3.34
N ILE A 160 14.92 5.75 -3.10
CA ILE A 160 16.26 5.43 -3.62
C ILE A 160 16.19 4.89 -5.05
N PHE A 161 15.24 4.00 -5.33
CA PHE A 161 15.14 3.32 -6.63
C PHE A 161 14.74 4.26 -7.76
N SER A 162 13.89 5.27 -7.51
CA SER A 162 13.40 6.13 -8.60
C SER A 162 14.53 6.84 -9.37
N PRO A 163 15.45 7.59 -8.72
CA PRO A 163 16.57 8.19 -9.46
C PRO A 163 17.58 7.15 -9.95
N ALA A 164 17.79 6.07 -9.19
CA ALA A 164 18.71 4.99 -9.61
C ALA A 164 18.21 4.27 -10.88
N VAL A 165 16.91 3.95 -10.93
CA VAL A 165 16.28 3.31 -12.10
C VAL A 165 16.24 4.26 -13.29
N SER A 166 15.93 5.54 -13.08
CA SER A 166 15.98 6.55 -14.14
C SER A 166 17.39 6.65 -14.75
N GLY A 167 18.43 6.72 -13.91
CA GLY A 167 19.81 6.71 -14.37
C GLY A 167 20.21 5.40 -15.08
N LEU A 168 19.72 4.27 -14.60
CA LEU A 168 19.95 2.96 -15.22
C LEU A 168 19.28 2.87 -16.60
N ILE A 169 18.04 3.33 -16.73
CA ILE A 169 17.33 3.38 -18.02
C ILE A 169 18.10 4.25 -19.02
N ALA A 170 18.61 5.40 -18.58
CA ALA A 170 19.39 6.29 -19.44
C ALA A 170 20.72 5.67 -19.88
N ALA A 171 21.36 4.86 -19.02
CA ALA A 171 22.68 4.26 -19.29
C ALA A 171 22.61 3.00 -20.17
N VAL A 172 21.64 2.10 -19.92
CA VAL A 172 21.60 0.76 -20.55
C VAL A 172 20.27 0.45 -21.25
N GLY A 173 19.33 1.39 -21.24
CA GLY A 173 17.99 1.21 -21.78
C GLY A 173 17.04 0.48 -20.82
N TRP A 174 15.73 0.59 -21.08
CA TRP A 174 14.70 0.08 -20.18
C TRP A 174 14.66 -1.46 -20.08
N ARG A 175 14.97 -2.19 -21.17
CA ARG A 175 14.98 -3.67 -21.20
C ARG A 175 16.08 -4.24 -20.33
N ALA A 176 17.31 -3.73 -20.47
CA ALA A 176 18.44 -4.15 -19.64
C ALA A 176 18.24 -3.74 -18.18
N SER A 177 17.57 -2.62 -17.93
CA SER A 177 17.24 -2.18 -16.57
C SER A 177 16.35 -3.19 -15.84
N PHE A 178 15.38 -3.79 -16.50
CA PHE A 178 14.58 -4.86 -15.91
C PHE A 178 15.41 -6.09 -15.54
N MET A 179 16.40 -6.47 -16.36
CA MET A 179 17.30 -7.59 -16.06
C MET A 179 18.16 -7.31 -14.82
N VAL A 180 18.68 -6.08 -14.70
CA VAL A 180 19.44 -5.65 -13.51
C VAL A 180 18.55 -5.65 -12.27
N LEU A 181 17.32 -5.12 -12.36
CA LEU A 181 16.39 -5.11 -11.25
C LEU A 181 15.97 -6.54 -10.84
N ALA A 182 15.76 -7.43 -11.80
CA ALA A 182 15.51 -8.85 -11.52
C ALA A 182 16.66 -9.48 -10.72
N ALA A 183 17.90 -9.21 -11.13
CA ALA A 183 19.09 -9.70 -10.42
C ALA A 183 19.18 -9.10 -9.02
N VAL A 184 18.97 -7.79 -8.85
CA VAL A 184 18.98 -7.11 -7.55
C VAL A 184 17.90 -7.68 -6.62
N CYS A 185 16.65 -7.83 -7.10
CA CYS A 185 15.57 -8.43 -6.33
C CYS A 185 15.89 -9.85 -5.91
N PHE A 186 16.40 -10.67 -6.84
CA PHE A 186 16.72 -12.08 -6.56
C PHE A 186 17.90 -12.22 -5.60
N ILE A 187 19.02 -11.51 -5.83
CA ILE A 187 20.23 -11.63 -5.01
C ILE A 187 20.02 -11.10 -3.59
N ILE A 188 19.23 -10.03 -3.43
CA ILE A 188 18.99 -9.42 -2.10
C ILE A 188 17.84 -10.13 -1.37
N ALA A 189 16.65 -10.21 -2.01
CA ALA A 189 15.46 -10.65 -1.30
C ALA A 189 15.36 -12.18 -1.16
N PHE A 190 15.80 -12.96 -2.15
CA PHE A 190 15.63 -14.42 -2.12
C PHE A 190 16.39 -15.10 -0.99
N PRO A 191 17.74 -14.90 -0.82
CA PRO A 191 18.47 -15.59 0.24
C PRO A 191 17.99 -15.20 1.63
N ILE A 192 17.67 -13.91 1.83
CA ILE A 192 17.19 -13.41 3.13
C ILE A 192 15.82 -13.99 3.45
N THR A 193 14.92 -14.08 2.47
CA THR A 193 13.58 -14.65 2.65
C THR A 193 13.66 -16.11 3.03
N VAL A 194 14.42 -16.91 2.27
CA VAL A 194 14.56 -18.36 2.52
C VAL A 194 15.27 -18.64 3.85
N ALA A 195 16.25 -17.83 4.24
CA ALA A 195 17.01 -18.04 5.47
C ALA A 195 16.26 -17.61 6.73
N VAL A 196 15.42 -16.56 6.64
CA VAL A 196 14.93 -15.85 7.83
C VAL A 196 13.41 -15.96 8.00
N PHE A 197 12.62 -16.12 6.95
CA PHE A 197 11.18 -15.86 6.94
C PHE A 197 10.33 -17.03 7.45
N TYR A 198 10.59 -17.49 8.68
CA TYR A 198 9.80 -18.55 9.34
C TYR A 198 8.38 -18.07 9.69
N SER A 199 7.36 -18.88 9.40
CA SER A 199 5.95 -18.53 9.63
C SER A 199 5.62 -18.36 11.12
N ARG A 200 6.21 -19.15 11.99
CA ARG A 200 5.89 -19.17 13.41
C ARG A 200 7.16 -19.19 14.27
N PRO A 201 7.16 -18.53 15.46
CA PRO A 201 8.27 -18.61 16.41
C PRO A 201 8.55 -20.03 16.85
N ALA A 202 7.49 -20.85 17.01
CA ALA A 202 7.59 -22.25 17.41
C ALA A 202 8.47 -23.09 16.47
N ASP A 203 8.56 -22.76 15.18
CA ASP A 203 9.39 -23.44 14.19
C ASP A 203 10.90 -23.29 14.48
N LYS A 204 11.25 -22.35 15.39
CA LYS A 204 12.60 -22.12 15.93
C LYS A 204 12.71 -22.40 17.42
N GLY A 205 11.68 -22.96 18.05
CA GLY A 205 11.64 -23.17 19.50
C GLY A 205 11.62 -21.87 20.29
N LEU A 206 11.11 -20.78 19.71
CA LEU A 206 11.00 -19.45 20.34
C LEU A 206 9.54 -19.15 20.66
N GLU A 207 9.32 -18.31 21.66
CA GLU A 207 8.02 -17.71 21.93
C GLU A 207 7.87 -16.36 21.22
N PRO A 208 6.62 -15.88 20.94
CA PRO A 208 6.38 -14.56 20.40
C PRO A 208 6.97 -13.46 21.28
N TYR A 209 7.49 -12.39 20.65
CA TYR A 209 8.10 -11.28 21.38
C TYR A 209 7.11 -10.62 22.34
N GLY A 210 7.43 -10.62 23.63
CA GLY A 210 6.60 -10.02 24.67
C GLY A 210 5.39 -10.87 25.08
N ALA A 211 5.33 -12.16 24.76
CA ALA A 211 4.21 -13.04 25.15
C ALA A 211 4.03 -13.11 26.67
N ALA A 212 5.12 -13.24 27.43
CA ALA A 212 5.08 -13.26 28.91
C ALA A 212 4.65 -11.90 29.49
N GLU A 213 5.13 -10.80 28.91
CA GLU A 213 4.76 -9.43 29.32
C GLU A 213 3.31 -9.12 28.96
N ALA A 214 2.84 -9.57 27.80
CA ALA A 214 1.46 -9.40 27.35
C ALA A 214 0.49 -10.22 28.22
N ALA A 215 0.84 -11.43 28.61
CA ALA A 215 0.06 -12.24 29.55
C ALA A 215 -0.03 -11.57 30.94
N GLY A 216 1.06 -11.00 31.42
CA GLY A 216 1.08 -10.21 32.66
C GLY A 216 0.28 -8.90 32.55
N ALA A 217 0.36 -8.23 31.41
CA ALA A 217 -0.39 -7.00 31.14
C ALA A 217 -1.89 -7.28 30.95
N ALA A 218 -2.28 -8.39 30.31
CA ALA A 218 -3.66 -8.81 30.20
C ALA A 218 -4.28 -9.10 31.58
N ALA A 219 -3.56 -9.83 32.45
CA ALA A 219 -3.98 -10.07 33.82
C ALA A 219 -4.05 -8.78 34.66
N ALA A 220 -3.21 -7.77 34.38
CA ALA A 220 -3.25 -6.45 35.02
C ALA A 220 -4.33 -5.53 34.40
N SER A 221 -4.68 -5.72 33.12
CA SER A 221 -5.71 -4.95 32.40
C SER A 221 -7.12 -5.41 32.78
N GLU A 222 -7.33 -6.70 33.05
CA GLU A 222 -8.59 -7.17 33.66
C GLU A 222 -8.86 -6.48 35.00
N LYS A 223 -7.80 -6.07 35.73
CA LYS A 223 -7.92 -5.25 36.96
C LYS A 223 -8.04 -3.74 36.69
N ARG A 224 -7.75 -3.26 35.49
CA ARG A 224 -7.80 -1.84 35.09
C ARG A 224 -8.85 -1.51 34.02
N ALA A 225 -9.80 -2.39 33.77
CA ALA A 225 -10.89 -2.19 32.82
C ALA A 225 -11.88 -1.07 33.19
N GLY A 226 -11.39 -0.02 33.82
CA GLY A 226 -12.16 1.16 34.20
C GLY A 226 -12.01 2.40 33.33
N ASP A 227 -11.09 2.44 32.32
CA ASP A 227 -10.72 3.73 31.73
C ASP A 227 -10.42 3.73 30.21
N VAL A 228 -11.14 2.95 29.40
CA VAL A 228 -11.15 3.16 27.93
C VAL A 228 -12.57 3.09 27.41
N PRO A 229 -13.14 4.21 26.93
CA PRO A 229 -14.54 4.22 26.49
C PRO A 229 -14.66 3.76 25.04
N VAL A 230 -14.70 2.45 24.80
CA VAL A 230 -15.37 1.86 23.65
C VAL A 230 -16.17 0.67 24.14
N ASP A 231 -17.24 0.99 24.91
CA ASP A 231 -18.08 0.01 25.62
C ASP A 231 -19.09 -0.73 24.74
N VAL A 232 -19.12 -0.49 23.42
CA VAL A 232 -20.09 -1.16 22.57
C VAL A 232 -19.42 -1.64 21.29
N GLU A 233 -19.10 -2.92 21.25
CA GLU A 233 -18.65 -3.59 20.04
C GLU A 233 -19.85 -3.81 19.10
N VAL A 234 -19.82 -3.21 17.92
CA VAL A 234 -20.89 -3.35 16.92
C VAL A 234 -20.67 -4.64 16.12
N PRO A 235 -21.56 -5.64 16.23
CA PRO A 235 -21.43 -6.88 15.45
C PRO A 235 -21.53 -6.59 13.95
N TRP A 236 -20.78 -7.33 13.12
CA TRP A 236 -20.78 -7.21 11.67
C TRP A 236 -22.17 -7.20 11.03
N ALA A 237 -23.11 -8.01 11.57
CA ALA A 237 -24.47 -8.11 11.07
C ALA A 237 -25.24 -6.76 11.10
N HIS A 238 -24.87 -5.85 12.01
CA HIS A 238 -25.45 -4.51 12.10
C HIS A 238 -24.69 -3.51 11.22
N VAL A 239 -23.34 -3.62 11.19
CA VAL A 239 -22.47 -2.75 10.39
C VAL A 239 -22.82 -2.82 8.91
N TRP A 240 -22.87 -4.02 8.36
CA TRP A 240 -23.07 -4.26 6.92
C TRP A 240 -24.45 -3.76 6.43
N ARG A 241 -25.48 -3.76 7.29
CA ARG A 241 -26.84 -3.28 6.95
C ARG A 241 -27.02 -1.78 7.12
N HIS A 242 -26.06 -1.14 7.78
CA HIS A 242 -26.20 0.29 8.10
C HIS A 242 -25.61 1.17 6.98
N PRO A 243 -26.30 2.27 6.58
CA PRO A 243 -25.85 3.16 5.52
C PRO A 243 -24.45 3.75 5.74
N SER A 244 -24.03 3.97 6.99
CA SER A 244 -22.70 4.50 7.29
C SER A 244 -21.56 3.66 6.72
N PHE A 245 -21.72 2.33 6.72
CA PHE A 245 -20.73 1.42 6.15
C PHE A 245 -20.59 1.62 4.64
N TRP A 246 -21.69 1.70 3.92
CA TRP A 246 -21.66 1.88 2.47
C TRP A 246 -21.19 3.27 2.05
N LEU A 247 -21.46 4.30 2.87
CA LEU A 247 -20.88 5.64 2.67
C LEU A 247 -19.35 5.61 2.85
N MET A 248 -18.82 4.87 3.83
CA MET A 248 -17.38 4.66 3.99
C MET A 248 -16.80 3.90 2.81
N VAL A 249 -17.45 2.81 2.40
CA VAL A 249 -17.06 2.01 1.22
C VAL A 249 -16.97 2.89 -0.02
N ALA A 250 -18.00 3.68 -0.30
CA ALA A 250 -18.02 4.60 -1.44
C ALA A 250 -16.89 5.65 -1.35
N GLY A 251 -16.66 6.22 -0.16
CA GLY A 251 -15.59 7.18 0.07
C GLY A 251 -14.20 6.59 -0.18
N PHE A 252 -13.92 5.37 0.33
CA PHE A 252 -12.65 4.70 0.08
C PHE A 252 -12.51 4.17 -1.36
N MET A 253 -13.60 3.78 -2.01
CA MET A 253 -13.58 3.44 -3.43
C MET A 253 -13.20 4.66 -4.29
N VAL A 254 -13.75 5.85 -4.00
CA VAL A 254 -13.36 7.11 -4.66
C VAL A 254 -11.88 7.41 -4.39
N MET A 255 -11.39 7.17 -3.17
CA MET A 255 -9.96 7.29 -2.85
C MET A 255 -9.11 6.36 -3.72
N GLY A 256 -9.57 5.13 -3.93
CA GLY A 256 -8.94 4.18 -4.85
C GLY A 256 -8.84 4.75 -6.26
N VAL A 257 -9.91 5.32 -6.81
CA VAL A 257 -9.91 5.96 -8.14
C VAL A 257 -8.87 7.07 -8.22
N ILE A 258 -8.79 7.93 -7.20
CA ILE A 258 -7.82 9.04 -7.14
C ILE A 258 -6.37 8.50 -7.17
N ASN A 259 -6.07 7.51 -6.33
CA ASN A 259 -4.74 6.89 -6.26
C ASN A 259 -4.38 6.13 -7.53
N GLY A 260 -5.31 5.35 -8.07
CA GLY A 260 -5.12 4.54 -9.26
C GLY A 260 -4.90 5.40 -10.52
N ALA A 261 -5.50 6.57 -10.59
CA ALA A 261 -5.24 7.50 -11.67
C ALA A 261 -3.85 8.14 -11.57
N ALA A 262 -3.45 8.55 -10.36
CA ALA A 262 -2.27 9.39 -10.18
C ALA A 262 -0.95 8.59 -10.09
N ILE A 263 -0.91 7.50 -9.32
CA ILE A 263 0.35 6.80 -9.02
C ILE A 263 1.00 6.21 -10.29
N PRO A 264 0.30 5.44 -11.14
CA PRO A 264 0.90 4.87 -12.34
C PRO A 264 1.33 5.91 -13.38
N ASN A 265 0.63 7.03 -13.44
CA ASN A 265 0.82 8.04 -14.47
C ASN A 265 1.65 9.24 -14.02
N SER A 266 2.19 9.22 -12.78
CA SER A 266 2.90 10.36 -12.20
C SER A 266 4.11 10.80 -13.02
N ILE A 267 4.92 9.88 -13.50
CA ILE A 267 6.11 10.18 -14.34
C ILE A 267 5.66 10.67 -15.72
N THR A 268 4.76 9.94 -16.37
CA THR A 268 4.25 10.31 -17.71
C THR A 268 3.58 11.68 -17.70
N ASN A 269 2.88 12.05 -16.62
CA ASN A 269 2.28 13.36 -16.47
C ASN A 269 3.31 14.50 -16.39
N MET A 270 4.49 14.23 -15.86
CA MET A 270 5.57 15.24 -15.74
C MET A 270 6.47 15.33 -16.97
N THR A 271 6.53 14.28 -17.80
CA THR A 271 7.46 14.16 -18.92
C THR A 271 6.77 14.33 -20.28
N SER A 272 6.99 13.42 -21.16
CA SER A 272 6.33 13.25 -22.45
C SER A 272 6.23 11.77 -22.77
N VAL A 273 5.30 11.40 -23.63
CA VAL A 273 5.15 10.04 -24.13
C VAL A 273 4.99 10.06 -25.64
N THR A 274 5.55 9.08 -26.33
CA THR A 274 5.35 8.90 -27.79
C THR A 274 4.26 7.85 -27.97
N VAL A 275 3.15 8.23 -28.61
CA VAL A 275 2.02 7.36 -28.95
C VAL A 275 1.83 7.40 -30.48
N GLU A 276 1.80 6.23 -31.11
CA GLU A 276 1.64 6.11 -32.58
C GLU A 276 2.60 7.00 -33.39
N GLY A 277 3.84 7.17 -32.90
CA GLY A 277 4.87 8.00 -33.54
C GLY A 277 4.73 9.51 -33.29
N GLN A 278 3.69 9.95 -32.58
CA GLN A 278 3.52 11.35 -32.17
C GLN A 278 4.00 11.57 -30.73
N LYS A 279 4.89 12.54 -30.55
CA LYS A 279 5.35 12.95 -29.21
C LYS A 279 4.31 13.86 -28.57
N ILE A 280 3.68 13.37 -27.51
CA ILE A 280 2.72 14.13 -26.70
C ILE A 280 3.50 14.66 -25.48
N VAL A 281 3.62 15.98 -25.39
CA VAL A 281 4.26 16.65 -24.26
C VAL A 281 3.20 16.90 -23.18
N THR A 282 3.31 16.20 -22.06
CA THR A 282 2.39 16.36 -20.92
C THR A 282 2.89 17.44 -19.96
N GLY A 283 3.97 17.21 -19.22
CA GLY A 283 4.62 18.20 -18.39
C GLY A 283 5.85 18.86 -19.02
N GLY A 284 6.54 18.14 -19.93
CA GLY A 284 7.70 18.63 -20.64
C GLY A 284 9.01 18.65 -19.84
N HIS A 285 9.00 18.13 -18.61
CA HIS A 285 10.20 18.00 -17.81
C HIS A 285 11.04 16.80 -18.24
N ASP A 286 12.33 16.84 -17.95
CA ASP A 286 13.22 15.72 -18.18
C ASP A 286 12.97 14.58 -17.15
N MET A 287 13.45 13.38 -17.48
CA MET A 287 13.27 12.19 -16.65
C MET A 287 14.00 12.31 -15.30
N VAL A 288 15.11 13.07 -15.23
CA VAL A 288 15.86 13.28 -13.99
C VAL A 288 15.06 14.12 -13.02
N TYR A 289 14.43 15.20 -13.49
CA TYR A 289 13.52 16.01 -12.68
C TYR A 289 12.32 15.18 -12.21
N ALA A 290 11.64 14.49 -13.12
CA ALA A 290 10.46 13.70 -12.81
C ALA A 290 10.74 12.59 -11.78
N SER A 291 11.84 11.86 -11.95
CA SER A 291 12.24 10.81 -11.00
C SER A 291 12.66 11.38 -9.63
N SER A 292 13.26 12.58 -9.60
CA SER A 292 13.63 13.26 -8.36
C SER A 292 12.38 13.72 -7.57
N ILE A 293 11.39 14.29 -8.27
CA ILE A 293 10.10 14.65 -7.68
C ILE A 293 9.35 13.40 -7.17
N TYR A 294 9.38 12.32 -7.94
CA TYR A 294 8.76 11.06 -7.51
C TYR A 294 9.47 10.46 -6.28
N SER A 295 10.80 10.51 -6.24
CA SER A 295 11.59 10.13 -5.07
C SER A 295 11.21 10.97 -3.84
N PHE A 296 11.11 12.29 -3.99
CA PHE A 296 10.66 13.19 -2.94
C PHE A 296 9.23 12.85 -2.46
N ASN A 297 8.32 12.56 -3.40
CA ASN A 297 6.97 12.09 -3.06
C ASN A 297 7.00 10.80 -2.20
N MET A 298 7.88 9.84 -2.49
CA MET A 298 8.01 8.61 -1.70
C MET A 298 8.50 8.87 -0.27
N ILE A 299 9.39 9.86 -0.08
CA ILE A 299 9.80 10.32 1.26
C ILE A 299 8.61 10.95 1.99
N VAL A 300 7.85 11.80 1.31
CA VAL A 300 6.63 12.40 1.88
C VAL A 300 5.64 11.31 2.29
N VAL A 301 5.39 10.31 1.45
CA VAL A 301 4.52 9.17 1.77
C VAL A 301 4.99 8.42 3.01
N LEU A 302 6.31 8.19 3.14
CA LEU A 302 6.89 7.52 4.31
C LEU A 302 6.60 8.30 5.61
N VAL A 303 6.87 9.59 5.61
CA VAL A 303 6.63 10.47 6.77
C VAL A 303 5.14 10.62 7.06
N SER A 304 4.34 10.73 6.01
CA SER A 304 2.88 10.94 6.10
C SER A 304 2.15 9.75 6.71
N LYS A 305 2.63 8.52 6.53
CA LYS A 305 2.04 7.34 7.20
C LYS A 305 2.10 7.47 8.72
N ILE A 306 3.23 7.96 9.25
CA ILE A 306 3.41 8.17 10.69
C ILE A 306 2.58 9.37 11.16
N ALA A 307 2.64 10.47 10.40
CA ALA A 307 1.90 11.70 10.70
C ALA A 307 0.38 11.48 10.69
N THR A 308 -0.13 10.69 9.74
CA THR A 308 -1.54 10.34 9.66
C THR A 308 -1.99 9.58 10.91
N GLY A 309 -1.26 8.55 11.35
CA GLY A 309 -1.57 7.83 12.58
C GLY A 309 -1.65 8.77 13.78
N TRP A 310 -0.61 9.58 13.99
CA TRP A 310 -0.55 10.57 15.06
C TRP A 310 -1.70 11.60 14.99
N MET A 311 -2.04 12.05 13.79
CA MET A 311 -3.12 13.03 13.58
C MET A 311 -4.47 12.45 13.96
N TYR A 312 -4.76 11.20 13.56
CA TYR A 312 -5.98 10.52 13.94
C TYR A 312 -6.06 10.31 15.45
N ASP A 313 -4.92 10.00 16.11
CA ASP A 313 -4.86 9.80 17.56
C ASP A 313 -5.14 11.09 18.33
N ARG A 314 -4.57 12.20 17.88
CA ARG A 314 -4.63 13.47 18.60
C ARG A 314 -5.87 14.29 18.30
N PHE A 315 -6.31 14.33 17.05
CA PHE A 315 -7.38 15.23 16.57
C PHE A 315 -8.66 14.50 16.15
N GLY A 316 -8.65 13.15 16.17
CA GLY A 316 -9.79 12.32 15.87
C GLY A 316 -10.07 12.14 14.37
N VAL A 317 -11.10 11.28 14.09
CA VAL A 317 -11.44 10.83 12.73
C VAL A 317 -11.85 11.99 11.83
N ARG A 318 -12.65 12.92 12.32
CA ARG A 318 -13.19 14.03 11.52
C ARG A 318 -12.08 14.90 10.95
N THR A 319 -11.11 15.29 11.78
CA THR A 319 -9.97 16.11 11.36
C THR A 319 -9.08 15.35 10.38
N GLY A 320 -8.84 14.06 10.63
CA GLY A 320 -8.08 13.20 9.72
C GLY A 320 -8.71 13.12 8.32
N ILE A 321 -10.01 12.95 8.23
CA ILE A 321 -10.75 12.94 6.96
C ILE A 321 -10.62 14.29 6.24
N ILE A 322 -10.84 15.41 6.95
CA ILE A 322 -10.75 16.75 6.34
C ILE A 322 -9.36 17.02 5.78
N VAL A 323 -8.33 16.82 6.59
CA VAL A 323 -6.94 17.10 6.19
C VAL A 323 -6.48 16.19 5.06
N GLY A 324 -6.80 14.88 5.13
CA GLY A 324 -6.43 13.93 4.10
C GLY A 324 -7.14 14.22 2.76
N SER A 325 -8.44 14.53 2.79
CA SER A 325 -9.20 14.88 1.58
C SER A 325 -8.75 16.21 0.97
N ALA A 326 -8.47 17.21 1.81
CA ALA A 326 -7.90 18.49 1.35
C ALA A 326 -6.52 18.29 0.72
N ALA A 327 -5.69 17.42 1.28
CA ALA A 327 -4.41 17.08 0.71
C ALA A 327 -4.55 16.40 -0.66
N CYS A 328 -5.46 15.45 -0.83
CA CYS A 328 -5.77 14.85 -2.14
C CYS A 328 -6.22 15.91 -3.16
N LEU A 329 -7.08 16.84 -2.73
CA LEU A 329 -7.57 17.91 -3.59
C LEU A 329 -6.44 18.83 -4.04
N ILE A 330 -5.65 19.36 -3.12
CA ILE A 330 -4.53 20.26 -3.45
C ILE A 330 -3.49 19.53 -4.30
N GLY A 331 -3.18 18.28 -3.98
CA GLY A 331 -2.27 17.45 -4.75
C GLY A 331 -2.77 17.22 -6.18
N SER A 332 -4.07 16.98 -6.37
CA SER A 332 -4.69 16.83 -7.70
C SER A 332 -4.68 18.13 -8.50
N VAL A 333 -4.86 19.27 -7.85
CA VAL A 333 -4.65 20.59 -8.48
C VAL A 333 -3.20 20.74 -8.95
N GLY A 334 -2.22 20.34 -8.13
CA GLY A 334 -0.81 20.32 -8.52
C GLY A 334 -0.54 19.49 -9.77
N LEU A 335 -1.22 18.34 -9.94
CA LEU A 335 -1.11 17.51 -11.14
C LEU A 335 -1.63 18.19 -12.41
N CYS A 336 -2.64 19.06 -12.32
CA CYS A 336 -3.10 19.87 -13.45
C CYS A 336 -2.03 20.83 -13.99
N PHE A 337 -1.13 21.29 -13.13
CA PHE A 337 -0.05 22.23 -13.47
C PHE A 337 1.29 21.51 -13.65
N ALA A 338 1.28 20.29 -14.18
CA ALA A 338 2.49 19.48 -14.36
C ALA A 338 3.57 20.14 -15.23
N SER A 339 3.20 21.04 -16.14
CA SER A 339 4.13 21.79 -17.00
C SER A 339 4.89 22.91 -16.28
N THR A 340 4.50 23.26 -15.05
CA THR A 340 5.20 24.26 -14.23
C THR A 340 6.23 23.59 -13.31
N MET A 341 7.22 24.36 -12.86
CA MET A 341 8.19 23.84 -11.86
C MET A 341 7.54 23.55 -10.50
N TRP A 342 6.44 24.23 -10.15
CA TRP A 342 5.80 24.14 -8.84
C TRP A 342 4.70 23.08 -8.76
N GLY A 343 3.99 22.82 -9.86
CA GLY A 343 2.89 21.87 -9.89
C GLY A 343 3.29 20.47 -9.40
N PRO A 344 4.35 19.85 -9.95
CA PRO A 344 4.86 18.58 -9.49
C PRO A 344 5.31 18.58 -8.03
N VAL A 345 5.92 19.67 -7.53
CA VAL A 345 6.34 19.80 -6.13
C VAL A 345 5.14 19.83 -5.20
N VAL A 346 4.13 20.66 -5.52
CA VAL A 346 2.87 20.73 -4.76
C VAL A 346 2.18 19.36 -4.74
N SER A 347 2.10 18.71 -5.89
CA SER A 347 1.56 17.36 -5.98
C SER A 347 2.37 16.38 -5.12
N ALA A 348 3.68 16.38 -5.18
CA ALA A 348 4.52 15.47 -4.39
C ALA A 348 4.28 15.60 -2.88
N ILE A 349 4.11 16.82 -2.38
CA ILE A 349 3.85 17.07 -0.96
C ILE A 349 2.43 16.65 -0.58
N PHE A 350 1.45 17.25 -1.22
CA PHE A 350 0.06 17.10 -0.80
C PHE A 350 -0.55 15.77 -1.22
N PHE A 351 -0.29 15.32 -2.43
CA PHE A 351 -0.76 14.00 -2.87
C PHE A 351 -0.03 12.87 -2.14
N GLY A 352 1.27 13.02 -1.85
CA GLY A 352 2.02 12.07 -1.02
C GLY A 352 1.41 11.91 0.37
N PHE A 353 0.94 13.01 0.99
CA PHE A 353 0.20 12.95 2.25
C PHE A 353 -1.20 12.33 2.05
N GLY A 354 -1.92 12.75 1.02
CA GLY A 354 -3.27 12.28 0.71
C GLY A 354 -3.35 10.77 0.45
N THR A 355 -2.34 10.19 -0.22
CA THR A 355 -2.26 8.74 -0.51
C THR A 355 -2.38 7.87 0.74
N CYS A 356 -1.98 8.39 1.92
CA CYS A 356 -2.11 7.67 3.18
C CYS A 356 -3.57 7.43 3.60
N MET A 357 -4.53 8.18 3.06
CA MET A 357 -5.95 7.94 3.26
C MET A 357 -6.39 6.55 2.75
N GLY A 358 -5.81 6.04 1.65
CA GLY A 358 -6.10 4.70 1.14
C GLY A 358 -5.42 3.57 1.93
N THR A 359 -4.26 3.84 2.54
CA THR A 359 -3.45 2.77 3.15
C THR A 359 -3.59 2.66 4.66
N VAL A 360 -3.72 3.78 5.37
CA VAL A 360 -3.74 3.85 6.84
C VAL A 360 -5.13 4.14 7.39
N ALA A 361 -5.87 5.03 6.75
CA ALA A 361 -7.16 5.47 7.26
C ALA A 361 -8.25 4.39 7.33
N PRO A 362 -8.37 3.41 6.41
CA PRO A 362 -9.44 2.41 6.47
C PRO A 362 -9.49 1.67 7.81
N SER A 363 -8.34 1.22 8.32
CA SER A 363 -8.25 0.52 9.60
C SER A 363 -8.52 1.44 10.79
N LEU A 364 -7.98 2.66 10.77
CA LEU A 364 -8.18 3.63 11.84
C LEU A 364 -9.65 4.07 11.95
N VAL A 365 -10.30 4.31 10.81
CA VAL A 365 -11.72 4.70 10.76
C VAL A 365 -12.60 3.53 11.18
N ALA A 366 -12.31 2.30 10.74
CA ALA A 366 -13.06 1.11 11.13
C ALA A 366 -13.05 0.90 12.64
N VAL A 367 -11.87 0.92 13.27
CA VAL A 367 -11.73 0.75 14.74
C VAL A 367 -12.48 1.82 15.52
N ARG A 368 -12.35 3.09 15.09
CA ARG A 368 -12.92 4.23 15.82
C ARG A 368 -14.41 4.44 15.61
N CYS A 369 -14.96 3.89 14.53
CA CYS A 369 -16.38 4.02 14.23
C CYS A 369 -17.19 2.81 14.67
N TYR A 370 -16.62 1.61 14.73
CA TYR A 370 -17.35 0.37 14.99
C TYR A 370 -16.76 -0.50 16.10
N GLY A 371 -15.62 -0.13 16.66
CA GLY A 371 -14.93 -0.92 17.69
C GLY A 371 -13.97 -1.96 17.12
N ALA A 372 -13.38 -2.79 18.01
CA ALA A 372 -12.30 -3.69 17.68
C ALA A 372 -12.74 -5.10 17.22
N LYS A 373 -13.95 -5.54 17.55
CA LYS A 373 -14.39 -6.93 17.40
C LYS A 373 -14.30 -7.48 15.97
N ASP A 374 -14.92 -6.82 15.01
CA ASP A 374 -14.98 -7.26 13.61
C ASP A 374 -14.10 -6.36 12.69
N VAL A 375 -13.13 -5.63 13.28
CA VAL A 375 -12.34 -4.62 12.57
C VAL A 375 -11.60 -5.19 11.36
N GLY A 376 -11.07 -6.41 11.47
CA GLY A 376 -10.38 -7.07 10.36
C GLY A 376 -11.30 -7.27 9.14
N ARG A 377 -12.55 -7.67 9.38
CA ARG A 377 -13.56 -7.88 8.34
C ARG A 377 -14.00 -6.55 7.71
N ILE A 378 -14.25 -5.54 8.54
CA ILE A 378 -14.64 -4.20 8.08
C ILE A 378 -13.51 -3.59 7.24
N THR A 379 -12.28 -3.58 7.76
CA THR A 379 -11.09 -3.08 7.04
C THR A 379 -10.86 -3.85 5.74
N GLY A 380 -11.03 -5.18 5.76
CA GLY A 380 -10.90 -6.01 4.57
C GLY A 380 -11.86 -5.57 3.46
N TRP A 381 -13.10 -5.30 3.76
CA TRP A 381 -14.07 -4.77 2.78
C TRP A 381 -13.69 -3.38 2.27
N LEU A 382 -13.34 -2.46 3.17
CA LEU A 382 -12.94 -1.09 2.81
C LEU A 382 -11.73 -1.08 1.89
N THR A 383 -10.70 -1.88 2.20
CA THR A 383 -9.48 -1.95 1.39
C THR A 383 -9.67 -2.70 0.08
N SER A 384 -10.49 -3.75 0.04
CA SER A 384 -10.77 -4.48 -1.20
C SER A 384 -11.51 -3.61 -2.22
N LEU A 385 -12.48 -2.80 -1.76
CA LEU A 385 -13.24 -1.91 -2.63
C LEU A 385 -12.42 -0.65 -2.98
N GLU A 386 -11.51 -0.21 -2.12
CA GLU A 386 -10.50 0.80 -2.46
C GLU A 386 -9.60 0.31 -3.60
N MET A 387 -9.13 -0.95 -3.53
CA MET A 387 -8.34 -1.55 -4.60
C MET A 387 -9.11 -1.69 -5.91
N LEU A 388 -10.42 -2.02 -5.84
CA LEU A 388 -11.27 -2.03 -7.03
C LEU A 388 -11.37 -0.62 -7.65
N GLY A 389 -11.54 0.41 -6.81
CA GLY A 389 -11.47 1.80 -7.23
C GLY A 389 -10.13 2.15 -7.89
N TYR A 390 -9.02 1.66 -7.32
CA TYR A 390 -7.68 1.86 -7.87
C TYR A 390 -7.56 1.29 -9.29
N ALA A 391 -7.98 0.04 -9.51
CA ALA A 391 -7.96 -0.57 -10.83
C ALA A 391 -8.81 0.23 -11.84
N PHE A 392 -10.01 0.65 -11.43
CA PHE A 392 -10.88 1.48 -12.26
C PHE A 392 -10.27 2.85 -12.59
N GLY A 393 -9.67 3.51 -11.60
CA GLY A 393 -8.99 4.81 -11.78
C GLY A 393 -7.81 4.72 -12.76
N THR A 394 -7.03 3.64 -12.68
CA THR A 394 -5.92 3.38 -13.60
C THR A 394 -6.43 3.22 -15.05
N MET A 395 -7.47 2.40 -15.26
CA MET A 395 -8.08 2.21 -16.58
C MET A 395 -8.67 3.52 -17.12
N LEU A 396 -9.45 4.23 -16.31
CA LEU A 396 -10.10 5.47 -16.68
C LEU A 396 -9.09 6.54 -17.09
N SER A 397 -8.00 6.67 -16.34
CA SER A 397 -6.97 7.67 -16.62
C SER A 397 -6.26 7.43 -17.95
N GLY A 398 -6.00 6.17 -18.28
CA GLY A 398 -5.43 5.80 -19.58
C GLY A 398 -6.40 6.04 -20.75
N SER A 399 -7.66 5.63 -20.60
CA SER A 399 -8.69 5.83 -21.62
C SER A 399 -8.95 7.32 -21.89
N LEU A 400 -8.96 8.16 -20.86
CA LEU A 400 -9.09 9.60 -21.01
C LEU A 400 -7.85 10.21 -21.68
N PHE A 401 -6.66 9.71 -21.35
CA PHE A 401 -5.45 10.16 -22.02
C PHE A 401 -5.46 9.83 -23.50
N ASP A 402 -5.87 8.63 -23.90
CA ASP A 402 -5.98 8.24 -25.31
C ASP A 402 -6.99 9.10 -26.07
N ALA A 403 -8.10 9.47 -25.40
CA ALA A 403 -9.14 10.30 -26.02
C ALA A 403 -8.77 11.78 -26.15
N PHE A 404 -8.08 12.35 -25.15
CA PHE A 404 -7.81 13.79 -25.05
C PHE A 404 -6.33 14.16 -25.22
N HIS A 405 -5.43 13.20 -25.32
CA HIS A 405 -3.97 13.39 -25.31
C HIS A 405 -3.46 14.25 -24.13
N SER A 406 -4.21 14.19 -23.01
CA SER A 406 -3.94 14.97 -21.81
C SER A 406 -4.50 14.26 -20.57
N PHE A 407 -3.78 14.35 -19.45
CA PHE A 407 -4.28 13.86 -18.17
C PHE A 407 -5.18 14.87 -17.44
N VAL A 408 -5.25 16.12 -17.88
CA VAL A 408 -6.02 17.18 -17.20
C VAL A 408 -7.48 16.81 -16.95
N PRO A 409 -8.24 16.18 -17.89
CA PRO A 409 -9.60 15.73 -17.62
C PRO A 409 -9.68 14.77 -16.44
N MET A 410 -8.70 13.87 -16.30
CA MET A 410 -8.65 12.94 -15.16
C MET A 410 -8.36 13.67 -13.85
N TRP A 411 -7.46 14.66 -13.86
CA TRP A 411 -7.17 15.45 -12.66
C TRP A 411 -8.36 16.27 -12.19
N MET A 412 -9.19 16.76 -13.12
CA MET A 412 -10.46 17.42 -12.79
C MET A 412 -11.44 16.43 -12.12
N ILE A 413 -11.51 15.18 -12.60
CA ILE A 413 -12.28 14.12 -11.95
C ILE A 413 -11.72 13.83 -10.56
N ASN A 414 -10.40 13.79 -10.38
CA ASN A 414 -9.77 13.59 -9.06
C ASN A 414 -10.07 14.74 -8.09
N ILE A 415 -10.11 15.99 -8.56
CA ILE A 415 -10.51 17.15 -7.76
C ILE A 415 -11.96 16.99 -7.28
N ALA A 416 -12.88 16.72 -8.21
CA ALA A 416 -14.29 16.47 -7.86
C ALA A 416 -14.45 15.25 -6.96
N GLY A 417 -13.70 14.18 -7.22
CA GLY A 417 -13.64 12.97 -6.41
C GLY A 417 -13.16 13.26 -4.99
N SER A 418 -12.15 14.11 -4.80
CA SER A 418 -11.65 14.49 -3.48
C SER A 418 -12.70 15.21 -2.63
N VAL A 419 -13.51 16.08 -3.28
CA VAL A 419 -14.66 16.73 -2.62
C VAL A 419 -15.75 15.70 -2.30
N LEU A 420 -16.08 14.82 -3.24
CA LEU A 420 -17.05 13.76 -3.02
C LEU A 420 -16.63 12.82 -1.88
N MET A 421 -15.37 12.40 -1.85
CA MET A 421 -14.78 11.59 -0.78
C MET A 421 -14.92 12.28 0.57
N LEU A 422 -14.61 13.58 0.65
CA LEU A 422 -14.77 14.38 1.86
C LEU A 422 -16.21 14.34 2.37
N VAL A 423 -17.18 14.59 1.49
CA VAL A 423 -18.61 14.60 1.83
C VAL A 423 -19.08 13.23 2.32
N LEU A 424 -18.73 12.17 1.58
CA LEU A 424 -19.13 10.80 1.91
C LEU A 424 -18.56 10.35 3.27
N LEU A 425 -17.27 10.58 3.51
CA LEU A 425 -16.64 10.17 4.77
C LEU A 425 -17.09 11.03 5.96
N LEU A 426 -17.31 12.32 5.76
CA LEU A 426 -17.88 13.20 6.80
C LEU A 426 -19.32 12.87 7.14
N ALA A 427 -20.13 12.41 6.18
CA ALA A 427 -21.48 11.94 6.42
C ALA A 427 -21.50 10.57 7.12
N ALA A 428 -20.54 9.70 6.80
CA ALA A 428 -20.43 8.38 7.37
C ALA A 428 -20.09 8.39 8.86
N ALA A 429 -19.21 9.27 9.31
CA ALA A 429 -18.71 9.29 10.69
C ALA A 429 -19.81 9.55 11.75
N PRO A 430 -20.70 10.56 11.63
CA PRO A 430 -21.79 10.75 12.57
C PRO A 430 -22.85 9.65 12.47
N ALA A 431 -23.13 9.14 11.26
CA ALA A 431 -24.07 8.03 11.08
C ALA A 431 -23.59 6.73 11.75
N ALA A 432 -22.27 6.48 11.74
CA ALA A 432 -21.68 5.36 12.46
C ALA A 432 -21.81 5.53 13.99
N ARG A 433 -21.60 6.73 14.51
CA ARG A 433 -21.82 7.03 15.95
C ARG A 433 -23.27 6.82 16.36
N ALA A 434 -24.23 7.27 15.56
CA ALA A 434 -25.65 7.04 15.83
C ALA A 434 -25.99 5.54 15.92
N LEU A 435 -25.36 4.68 15.09
CA LEU A 435 -25.50 3.23 15.20
C LEU A 435 -24.93 2.69 16.51
N VAL A 436 -23.74 3.14 16.92
CA VAL A 436 -23.10 2.74 18.19
C VAL A 436 -23.98 3.14 19.37
N ASP A 437 -24.51 4.36 19.38
CA ASP A 437 -25.37 4.86 20.46
C ASP A 437 -26.68 4.07 20.54
N LYS A 438 -27.27 3.71 19.40
CA LYS A 438 -28.47 2.85 19.36
C LYS A 438 -28.21 1.47 19.96
N ILE A 439 -27.11 0.80 19.58
CA ILE A 439 -26.76 -0.51 20.12
C ILE A 439 -26.44 -0.43 21.61
N ARG A 440 -25.79 0.65 22.06
CA ARG A 440 -25.55 0.90 23.49
C ARG A 440 -26.83 0.95 24.28
N GLN A 441 -27.84 1.65 23.79
CA GLN A 441 -29.17 1.73 24.43
C GLN A 441 -29.86 0.37 24.48
N GLU A 442 -29.82 -0.41 23.39
CA GLU A 442 -30.41 -1.75 23.32
C GLU A 442 -29.73 -2.72 24.31
N THR A 443 -28.40 -2.62 24.49
CA THR A 443 -27.63 -3.47 25.41
C THR A 443 -27.83 -3.08 26.89
N GLN A 444 -28.18 -1.83 27.19
CA GLN A 444 -28.44 -1.37 28.55
C GLN A 444 -29.87 -1.70 29.04
N VAL A 445 -30.77 -1.97 28.10
CA VAL A 445 -32.19 -2.31 28.41
C VAL A 445 -32.41 -3.82 28.48
N ALA A 446 -31.51 -4.63 27.94
CA ALA A 446 -31.53 -6.09 27.99
C ALA A 446 -30.74 -6.63 29.17
#